data_198848369c2618762817540fccafe843
#
_entry.id   198848369c2618762817540fccafe843
#
_cell.length_a   1.000
_cell.length_b   1.000
_cell.length_c   1.000
_cell.angle_alpha   90.00
_cell.angle_beta   90.00
_cell.angle_gamma   90.00
#
_symmetry.space_group_name_H-M   'P 1'
#
loop_
_entity.id
_entity.type
_entity.pdbx_description
1 polymer ?
#
loop_
_entity_poly.entity_id
_entity_poly.type
_entity_poly.pdbx_seq_one_letter_code
_entity_poly.pdbx_strand_id
1 'polypeptide(L)' 'MTDNSVNEKWVGIDDAAEHLGIKPVTIRDWIRKGKDIPAHKIGKQWKFKFSELDAWVKSGQSAE' A
#
# COMPACT_ATOMS: atom_id res chain seq x y z
N MET A 1 -25.41 -2.18 6.48
CA MET A 1 -24.65 -1.52 5.79
C MET A 1 -23.37 -2.18 5.48
N THR A 2 -22.82 -1.89 4.54
CA THR A 2 -21.65 -2.58 4.10
C THR A 2 -20.42 -1.92 4.63
N ASP A 3 -19.58 -2.71 5.20
CA ASP A 3 -18.29 -2.24 5.62
C ASP A 3 -17.39 -2.27 4.42
N ASN A 4 -16.91 -1.13 3.99
CA ASN A 4 -16.07 -1.05 2.81
C ASN A 4 -14.80 -1.83 2.96
N SER A 5 -14.28 -1.92 4.16
CA SER A 5 -13.02 -2.64 4.35
C SER A 5 -13.19 -4.12 4.08
N VAL A 6 -14.39 -4.66 4.30
CA VAL A 6 -14.66 -6.07 4.02
C VAL A 6 -14.65 -6.34 2.54
N ASN A 7 -15.12 -5.39 1.74
CA ASN A 7 -15.24 -5.55 0.30
C ASN A 7 -14.09 -4.94 -0.48
N GLU A 8 -13.13 -4.40 0.21
CA GLU A 8 -12.04 -3.73 -0.44
C GLU A 8 -11.14 -4.73 -1.13
N LYS A 9 -10.84 -4.48 -2.39
CA LYS A 9 -10.01 -5.36 -3.16
C LYS A 9 -8.55 -5.21 -2.80
N TRP A 10 -7.82 -6.29 -2.93
CA TRP A 10 -6.37 -6.22 -2.94
C TRP A 10 -5.92 -5.67 -4.28
N VAL A 11 -4.97 -4.74 -4.27
CA VAL A 11 -4.47 -4.13 -5.50
C VAL A 11 -2.96 -4.35 -5.59
N GLY A 12 -2.46 -4.30 -6.81
CA GLY A 12 -1.04 -4.47 -7.04
C GLY A 12 -0.26 -3.21 -6.76
N ILE A 13 1.05 -3.33 -6.96
CA ILE A 13 1.96 -2.23 -6.64
C ILE A 13 1.72 -1.02 -7.54
N ASP A 14 1.37 -1.25 -8.81
CA ASP A 14 1.10 -0.14 -9.72
C ASP A 14 -0.11 0.67 -9.29
N ASP A 15 -1.18 -0.02 -8.89
CA ASP A 15 -2.38 0.67 -8.43
C ASP A 15 -2.13 1.38 -7.12
N ALA A 16 -1.36 0.77 -6.24
CA ALA A 16 -1.02 1.41 -4.97
C ALA A 16 -0.23 2.69 -5.21
N ALA A 17 0.74 2.63 -6.13
CA ALA A 17 1.54 3.79 -6.44
C ALA A 17 0.70 4.91 -7.02
N GLU A 18 -0.20 4.57 -7.94
CA GLU A 18 -1.09 5.55 -8.54
C GLU A 18 -1.96 6.20 -7.47
N HIS A 19 -2.49 5.40 -6.56
CA HIS A 19 -3.32 5.91 -5.48
C HIS A 19 -2.58 6.92 -4.62
N LEU A 20 -1.31 6.67 -4.39
CA LEU A 20 -0.48 7.54 -3.56
C LEU A 20 0.16 8.67 -4.36
N GLY A 21 0.05 8.64 -5.69
CA GLY A 21 0.66 9.67 -6.52
C GLY A 21 2.17 9.57 -6.62
N ILE A 22 2.70 8.37 -6.51
CA ILE A 22 4.15 8.14 -6.57
C ILE A 22 4.43 7.05 -7.60
N LYS A 23 5.71 6.80 -7.83
CA LYS A 23 6.12 5.78 -8.80
C LYS A 23 6.18 4.41 -8.13
N PRO A 24 5.87 3.35 -8.89
CA PRO A 24 5.95 1.99 -8.33
C PRO A 24 7.33 1.66 -7.76
N VAL A 25 8.38 2.17 -8.38
CA VAL A 25 9.73 1.88 -7.90
C VAL A 25 9.94 2.43 -6.49
N THR A 26 9.25 3.51 -6.15
CA THR A 26 9.36 4.08 -4.81
C THR A 26 8.79 3.10 -3.79
N ILE A 27 7.65 2.46 -4.10
CA ILE A 27 7.08 1.49 -3.19
C ILE A 27 7.99 0.29 -3.03
N ARG A 28 8.55 -0.20 -4.13
CA ARG A 28 9.48 -1.32 -4.07
C ARG A 28 10.69 -1.00 -3.21
N ASP A 29 11.19 0.22 -3.33
CA ASP A 29 12.32 0.66 -2.56
C ASP A 29 11.97 0.71 -1.06
N TRP A 30 10.78 1.19 -0.75
CA TRP A 30 10.34 1.23 0.63
C TRP A 30 10.24 -0.18 1.24
N ILE A 31 9.73 -1.12 0.47
CA ILE A 31 9.64 -2.51 0.94
C ILE A 31 11.04 -3.06 1.19
N ARG A 32 11.93 -2.81 0.25
CA ARG A 32 13.30 -3.32 0.36
C ARG A 32 14.03 -2.71 1.55
N LYS A 33 13.78 -1.45 1.84
CA LYS A 33 14.44 -0.76 2.94
C LYS A 33 13.83 -1.08 4.30
N GLY A 34 12.75 -1.84 4.30
CA GLY A 34 12.12 -2.21 5.56
C GLY A 34 11.23 -1.14 6.16
N LYS A 35 10.75 -0.20 5.35
CA LYS A 35 9.76 0.74 5.84
C LYS A 35 8.48 -0.03 6.19
N ASP A 36 7.73 0.53 7.12
CA ASP A 36 6.57 -0.14 7.67
C ASP A 36 5.33 0.02 6.80
N ILE A 37 5.51 0.03 5.48
CA ILE A 37 4.40 0.17 4.56
C ILE A 37 3.52 -1.08 4.63
N PRO A 38 2.17 -0.91 4.64
CA PRO A 38 1.27 -2.06 4.78
C PRO A 38 1.18 -2.85 3.47
N ALA A 39 2.17 -3.67 3.22
CA ALA A 39 2.24 -4.52 2.05
C ALA A 39 2.11 -5.97 2.49
N HIS A 40 1.34 -6.74 1.72
CA HIS A 40 1.10 -8.14 2.04
C HIS A 40 1.49 -8.99 0.85
N LYS A 41 2.23 -10.06 1.11
CA LYS A 41 2.66 -10.95 0.04
C LYS A 41 1.60 -12.00 -0.19
N ILE A 42 1.01 -11.99 -1.36
CA ILE A 42 0.02 -12.98 -1.74
C ILE A 42 0.59 -13.71 -2.94
N GLY A 43 0.93 -14.98 -2.73
CA GLY A 43 1.66 -15.71 -3.75
C GLY A 43 3.01 -15.07 -3.96
N LYS A 44 3.29 -14.65 -5.17
CA LYS A 44 4.57 -14.03 -5.50
C LYS A 44 4.48 -12.53 -5.67
N GLN A 45 3.32 -11.95 -5.32
CA GLN A 45 3.10 -10.54 -5.59
C GLN A 45 2.80 -9.78 -4.31
N TRP A 46 3.25 -8.55 -4.25
CA TRP A 46 2.88 -7.65 -3.17
C TRP A 46 1.50 -7.06 -3.45
N LYS A 47 0.65 -7.08 -2.45
CA LYS A 47 -0.71 -6.57 -2.56
C LYS A 47 -0.97 -5.56 -1.45
N PHE A 48 -1.84 -4.63 -1.74
CA PHE A 48 -2.12 -3.50 -0.86
C PHE A 48 -3.61 -3.25 -0.79
N LYS A 49 -4.04 -2.55 0.24
CA LYS A 49 -5.38 -2.02 0.34
C LYS A 49 -5.29 -0.52 0.51
N PHE A 50 -6.14 0.21 -0.23
CA PHE A 50 -6.07 1.67 -0.20
C PHE A 50 -6.30 2.22 1.20
N SER A 51 -7.23 1.63 1.95
CA SER A 51 -7.51 2.13 3.30
C SER A 51 -6.29 2.01 4.19
N GLU A 52 -5.55 0.92 4.05
CA GLU A 52 -4.34 0.73 4.84
C GLU A 52 -3.26 1.72 4.44
N LEU A 53 -3.13 1.96 3.13
CA LEU A 53 -2.16 2.92 2.65
C LEU A 53 -2.47 4.31 3.15
N ASP A 54 -3.74 4.69 3.12
CA ASP A 54 -4.15 6.02 3.59
C ASP A 54 -3.84 6.20 5.07
N ALA A 55 -4.14 5.18 5.87
CA ALA A 55 -3.88 5.24 7.30
C ALA A 55 -2.38 5.36 7.57
N TRP A 56 -1.58 4.61 6.81
CA TRP A 56 -0.15 4.64 6.98
C TRP A 56 0.43 6.01 6.64
N VAL A 57 -0.05 6.60 5.54
CA VAL A 57 0.41 7.93 5.15
C VAL A 57 0.00 8.97 6.18
N LYS A 58 -1.25 8.87 6.67
CA LYS A 58 -1.74 9.83 7.65
C LYS A 58 -0.98 9.76 8.96
N SER A 59 -0.42 8.61 9.25
CA SER A 59 0.35 8.47 10.48
C SER A 59 1.75 9.09 10.36
N GLY A 60 2.13 9.53 9.16
CA GLY A 60 3.42 10.14 8.93
C GLY A 60 4.54 9.14 8.66
N GLN A 61 4.20 7.88 8.53
CA GLN A 61 5.23 6.85 8.33
C GLN A 61 5.93 6.98 6.99
N SER A 62 5.26 7.58 6.01
CA SER A 62 5.87 7.73 4.68
C SER A 62 6.82 8.92 4.60
N ALA A 63 6.88 9.75 5.61
CA ALA A 63 7.74 10.93 5.57
C ALA A 63 9.20 10.50 5.59
N GLU A 64 10.01 11.21 4.83
CA GLU A 64 11.46 10.94 4.77
C GLU A 64 12.22 11.89 5.64
#